data_51246fd6187f504d0eddb973bc3952f6
#
_entry.id   51246fd6187f504d0eddb973bc3952f6
#
_cell.length_a   1.000
_cell.length_b   1.000
_cell.length_c   1.000
_cell.angle_alpha   90.00
_cell.angle_beta   90.00
_cell.angle_gamma   90.00
#
_symmetry.space_group_name_H-M   'P 1'
#
loop_
_entity.id
_entity.type
_entity.pdbx_description
1 polymer ?
#
loop_
_entity_poly.entity_id
_entity_poly.type
_entity_poly.pdbx_seq_one_letter_code
_entity_poly.pdbx_strand_id
1 'polypeptide(L)'
;MTTSPTSAAKTPGDRRVRADGPDGPVTLHIEAIEQRIAAGLRPVVDGGSIDPAEIARVTASLVRDAETLLSVAEARYKDHGGQVTTGLDSLRRRLAYRRPDPRLHPLNAALCVADLARSCRTLLKLVTDPVDPHRVVLTTW
;
A
#
# COMPACT_ATOMS: atom_id res chain seq x y z
N MET A 1 -33.38 19.90 -8.47
CA MET A 1 -32.67 19.62 -8.30
C MET A 1 -31.82 18.98 -8.01
N THR A 2 -31.69 18.92 -7.74
CA THR A 2 -30.96 18.67 -7.31
C THR A 2 -30.07 18.08 -7.54
N THR A 3 -29.59 17.83 -7.91
CA THR A 3 -28.78 17.32 -8.16
C THR A 3 -27.77 17.01 -7.67
N SER A 4 -27.47 17.58 -7.46
CA SER A 4 -26.49 17.51 -6.80
C SER A 4 -26.31 16.45 -5.88
N PRO A 5 -27.10 15.61 -5.60
CA PRO A 5 -26.83 14.52 -4.70
C PRO A 5 -25.63 13.73 -5.06
N THR A 6 -25.35 13.64 -6.31
CA THR A 6 -24.16 12.96 -6.75
C THR A 6 -22.91 13.59 -6.22
N SER A 7 -22.84 14.87 -6.24
CA SER A 7 -21.69 15.53 -5.71
C SER A 7 -21.60 15.33 -4.23
N ALA A 8 -22.70 15.41 -3.56
CA ALA A 8 -22.70 15.24 -2.13
C ALA A 8 -22.24 13.86 -1.73
N ALA A 9 -22.51 12.87 -2.55
CA ALA A 9 -22.10 11.51 -2.24
C ALA A 9 -20.62 11.29 -2.40
N LYS A 10 -19.92 12.17 -3.06
CA LYS A 10 -18.49 11.97 -3.27
C LYS A 10 -17.67 12.54 -2.14
N THR A 11 -17.69 11.84 -1.05
CA THR A 11 -16.81 12.16 0.06
C THR A 11 -15.40 11.69 -0.27
N PRO A 12 -14.38 12.23 0.41
CA PRO A 12 -13.00 11.80 0.17
C PRO A 12 -12.78 10.31 0.36
N GLY A 13 -13.57 9.65 1.21
CA GLY A 13 -13.38 8.24 1.45
C GLY A 13 -14.00 7.31 0.42
N ASP A 14 -14.70 7.87 -0.58
CA ASP A 14 -15.48 7.04 -1.51
C ASP A 14 -14.80 6.76 -2.84
N ARG A 15 -13.61 7.28 -3.08
CA ARG A 15 -12.95 7.04 -4.36
C ARG A 15 -12.56 5.58 -4.48
N ARG A 16 -13.08 4.94 -5.52
CA ARG A 16 -12.86 3.53 -5.77
C ARG A 16 -12.33 3.32 -7.16
N VAL A 17 -11.42 2.37 -7.30
CA VAL A 17 -10.87 1.98 -8.59
C VAL A 17 -11.03 0.47 -8.73
N ARG A 18 -11.55 0.03 -9.86
CA ARG A 18 -11.60 -1.39 -10.18
C ARG A 18 -10.32 -1.76 -10.91
N ALA A 19 -9.73 -2.85 -10.50
CA ALA A 19 -8.51 -3.36 -11.12
C ALA A 19 -8.61 -4.86 -11.27
N ASP A 20 -7.95 -5.40 -12.26
CA ASP A 20 -7.95 -6.84 -12.47
C ASP A 20 -6.90 -7.49 -11.58
N GLY A 21 -7.34 -8.44 -10.77
CA GLY A 21 -6.44 -9.25 -9.97
C GLY A 21 -6.35 -10.65 -10.53
N PRO A 22 -5.56 -11.52 -9.90
CA PRO A 22 -5.38 -12.90 -10.36
C PRO A 22 -6.67 -13.72 -10.31
N ASP A 23 -7.56 -13.39 -9.38
CA ASP A 23 -8.82 -14.13 -9.21
C ASP A 23 -10.03 -13.35 -9.71
N GLY A 24 -9.82 -12.29 -10.46
CA GLY A 24 -10.88 -11.47 -11.02
C GLY A 24 -10.79 -10.02 -10.58
N PRO A 25 -11.83 -9.22 -10.88
CA PRO A 25 -11.80 -7.80 -10.56
C PRO A 25 -11.73 -7.55 -9.06
N VAL A 26 -10.95 -6.55 -8.67
CA VAL A 26 -10.80 -6.13 -7.28
C VAL A 26 -11.17 -4.65 -7.21
N THR A 27 -11.92 -4.26 -6.18
CA THR A 27 -12.23 -2.86 -5.94
C THR A 27 -11.25 -2.29 -4.93
N LEU A 28 -10.55 -1.23 -5.31
CA LEU A 28 -9.59 -0.56 -4.44
C LEU A 28 -10.22 0.71 -3.89
N HIS A 29 -10.24 0.82 -2.58
CA HIS A 29 -10.74 2.00 -1.87
C HIS A 29 -9.57 2.94 -1.62
N ILE A 30 -9.31 3.83 -2.55
CA ILE A 30 -8.07 4.60 -2.62
C ILE A 30 -7.85 5.46 -1.39
N GLU A 31 -8.88 6.23 -0.99
CA GLU A 31 -8.73 7.12 0.17
C GLU A 31 -8.43 6.34 1.45
N ALA A 32 -9.10 5.20 1.62
CA ALA A 32 -8.88 4.38 2.80
C ALA A 32 -7.45 3.84 2.83
N ILE A 33 -6.93 3.41 1.68
CA ILE A 33 -5.55 2.93 1.59
C ILE A 33 -4.59 4.08 1.90
N GLU A 34 -4.84 5.27 1.35
CA GLU A 34 -3.99 6.44 1.60
C GLU A 34 -3.98 6.82 3.07
N GLN A 35 -5.13 6.71 3.75
CA GLN A 35 -5.21 6.98 5.18
C GLN A 35 -4.38 5.98 5.99
N ARG A 36 -4.41 4.71 5.60
CA ARG A 36 -3.60 3.70 6.28
C ARG A 36 -2.11 3.91 6.03
N ILE A 37 -1.74 4.33 4.83
CA ILE A 37 -0.34 4.70 4.52
C ILE A 37 0.10 5.85 5.43
N ALA A 38 -0.72 6.88 5.54
CA ALA A 38 -0.41 8.01 6.41
C ALA A 38 -0.25 7.57 7.87
N ALA A 39 -1.12 6.66 8.33
CA ALA A 39 -1.02 6.13 9.69
C ALA A 39 0.28 5.36 9.90
N GLY A 40 0.75 4.64 8.89
CA GLY A 40 2.01 3.89 8.97
C GLY A 40 3.23 4.80 8.99
N LEU A 41 3.15 5.98 8.42
CA LEU A 41 4.27 6.94 8.42
C LEU A 41 4.29 7.81 9.67
N ARG A 42 3.17 7.93 10.37
CA ARG A 42 3.02 8.87 11.48
C ARG A 42 4.04 8.66 12.61
N PRO A 43 4.30 7.44 13.08
CA PRO A 43 5.24 7.26 14.20
C PRO A 43 6.62 7.82 13.94
N VAL A 44 7.10 7.74 12.71
CA VAL A 44 8.43 8.24 12.35
C VAL A 44 8.38 9.75 12.14
N VAL A 45 7.33 10.25 11.49
CA VAL A 45 7.20 11.66 11.16
C VAL A 45 6.98 12.51 12.41
N ASP A 46 6.09 12.05 13.29
CA ASP A 46 5.72 12.85 14.47
C ASP A 46 6.76 12.79 15.59
N GLY A 47 7.56 11.73 15.62
CA GLY A 47 8.60 11.59 16.63
C GLY A 47 8.08 11.48 18.05
N GLY A 48 6.79 11.18 18.22
CA GLY A 48 6.18 11.08 19.53
C GLY A 48 6.36 9.70 20.14
N SER A 49 5.58 9.44 21.19
CA SER A 49 5.65 8.13 21.83
C SER A 49 5.05 7.09 20.90
N ILE A 50 5.65 5.92 20.91
CA ILE A 50 5.27 4.82 20.04
C ILE A 50 4.39 3.86 20.84
N ASP A 51 3.16 3.67 20.38
CA ASP A 51 2.23 2.72 20.98
C ASP A 51 2.36 1.38 20.25
N PRO A 52 2.88 0.33 20.92
CA PRO A 52 3.06 -0.97 20.26
C PRO A 52 1.77 -1.57 19.71
N ALA A 53 0.65 -1.39 20.40
CA ALA A 53 -0.63 -1.93 19.94
C ALA A 53 -1.08 -1.23 18.66
N GLU A 54 -0.88 0.07 18.57
CA GLU A 54 -1.19 0.84 17.39
C GLU A 54 -0.34 0.39 16.21
N ILE A 55 0.96 0.24 16.43
CA ILE A 55 1.88 -0.21 15.39
C ILE A 55 1.49 -1.59 14.88
N ALA A 56 1.14 -2.51 15.77
CA ALA A 56 0.73 -3.84 15.38
C ALA A 56 -0.53 -3.81 14.50
N ARG A 57 -1.50 -2.99 14.88
CA ARG A 57 -2.76 -2.86 14.13
C ARG A 57 -2.53 -2.27 12.75
N VAL A 58 -1.77 -1.20 12.69
CA VAL A 58 -1.47 -0.53 11.41
C VAL A 58 -0.66 -1.45 10.50
N THR A 59 0.31 -2.17 11.07
CA THR A 59 1.11 -3.12 10.31
C THR A 59 0.23 -4.19 9.67
N ALA A 60 -0.68 -4.78 10.44
CA ALA A 60 -1.58 -5.81 9.92
C ALA A 60 -2.45 -5.28 8.76
N SER A 61 -2.95 -4.06 8.90
CA SER A 61 -3.74 -3.43 7.84
C SER A 61 -2.92 -3.19 6.59
N LEU A 62 -1.71 -2.68 6.75
CA LEU A 62 -0.83 -2.39 5.60
C LEU A 62 -0.34 -3.65 4.92
N VAL A 63 -0.11 -4.73 5.67
CA VAL A 63 0.24 -6.01 5.05
C VAL A 63 -0.89 -6.49 4.15
N ARG A 64 -2.13 -6.38 4.59
CA ARG A 64 -3.27 -6.75 3.75
C ARG A 64 -3.37 -5.86 2.51
N ASP A 65 -3.19 -4.55 2.68
CA ASP A 65 -3.19 -3.65 1.53
C ASP A 65 -2.06 -3.99 0.56
N ALA A 66 -0.87 -4.25 1.10
CA ALA A 66 0.28 -4.60 0.26
C ALA A 66 0.04 -5.89 -0.52
N GLU A 67 -0.53 -6.90 0.12
CA GLU A 67 -0.82 -8.16 -0.55
C GLU A 67 -1.83 -7.97 -1.68
N THR A 68 -2.87 -7.20 -1.43
CA THR A 68 -3.88 -6.91 -2.45
C THR A 68 -3.28 -6.12 -3.61
N LEU A 69 -2.58 -5.05 -3.29
CA LEU A 69 -1.98 -4.20 -4.32
C LEU A 69 -0.92 -4.93 -5.11
N LEU A 70 -0.13 -5.76 -4.43
CA LEU A 70 0.92 -6.54 -5.08
C LEU A 70 0.33 -7.54 -6.06
N SER A 71 -0.75 -8.23 -5.66
CA SER A 71 -1.43 -9.18 -6.55
C SER A 71 -1.99 -8.49 -7.79
N VAL A 72 -2.57 -7.30 -7.61
CA VAL A 72 -3.08 -6.51 -8.73
C VAL A 72 -1.93 -6.06 -9.64
N ALA A 73 -0.84 -5.59 -9.05
CA ALA A 73 0.33 -5.16 -9.82
C ALA A 73 0.95 -6.33 -10.60
N GLU A 74 1.07 -7.48 -9.96
CA GLU A 74 1.61 -8.67 -10.62
C GLU A 74 0.76 -9.08 -11.83
N ALA A 75 -0.56 -9.06 -11.67
CA ALA A 75 -1.46 -9.38 -12.77
C ALA A 75 -1.36 -8.34 -13.90
N ARG A 76 -1.26 -7.07 -13.53
CA ARG A 76 -1.21 -5.98 -14.50
C ARG A 76 0.08 -5.99 -15.31
N TYR A 77 1.20 -6.32 -14.69
CA TYR A 77 2.51 -6.26 -15.32
C TYR A 77 3.14 -7.61 -15.63
N LYS A 78 2.37 -8.68 -15.59
CA LYS A 78 2.90 -10.05 -15.73
C LYS A 78 3.66 -10.28 -17.03
N ASP A 79 3.27 -9.61 -18.10
CA ASP A 79 3.86 -9.80 -19.40
C ASP A 79 4.93 -8.77 -19.75
N HIS A 80 5.30 -7.92 -18.81
CA HIS A 80 6.21 -6.81 -19.08
C HIS A 80 7.67 -7.10 -18.73
N GLY A 81 7.93 -7.99 -17.79
CA GLY A 81 9.29 -8.35 -17.40
C GLY A 81 10.12 -7.19 -16.89
N GLY A 82 11.42 -7.39 -16.80
CA GLY A 82 12.36 -6.34 -16.45
C GLY A 82 12.30 -5.88 -15.01
N GLN A 83 12.55 -4.59 -14.79
CA GLN A 83 12.66 -4.03 -13.45
C GLN A 83 11.35 -4.13 -12.65
N VAL A 84 10.22 -3.97 -13.31
CA VAL A 84 8.92 -4.06 -12.63
C VAL A 84 8.75 -5.44 -12.02
N THR A 85 8.95 -6.47 -12.81
CA THR A 85 8.82 -7.85 -12.33
C THR A 85 9.79 -8.15 -11.21
N THR A 86 11.04 -7.72 -11.36
CA THR A 86 12.06 -7.94 -10.33
C THR A 86 11.69 -7.22 -9.03
N GLY A 87 11.22 -5.99 -9.13
CA GLY A 87 10.82 -5.22 -7.96
C GLY A 87 9.63 -5.83 -7.25
N LEU A 88 8.64 -6.30 -8.00
CA LEU A 88 7.46 -6.94 -7.42
C LEU A 88 7.83 -8.26 -6.73
N ASP A 89 8.71 -9.05 -7.34
CA ASP A 89 9.21 -10.28 -6.72
C ASP A 89 9.96 -10.00 -5.42
N SER A 90 10.78 -8.96 -5.42
CA SER A 90 11.52 -8.54 -4.24
C SER A 90 10.58 -8.14 -3.12
N LEU A 91 9.54 -7.38 -3.45
CA LEU A 91 8.57 -6.95 -2.45
C LEU A 91 7.80 -8.14 -1.89
N ARG A 92 7.41 -9.08 -2.75
CA ARG A 92 6.70 -10.26 -2.27
C ARG A 92 7.53 -11.06 -1.29
N ARG A 93 8.82 -11.19 -1.54
CA ARG A 93 9.73 -11.87 -0.61
C ARG A 93 9.82 -11.10 0.71
N ARG A 94 9.89 -9.77 0.65
CA ARG A 94 9.97 -8.95 1.86
C ARG A 94 8.71 -9.04 2.71
N LEU A 95 7.56 -9.18 2.08
CA LEU A 95 6.31 -9.36 2.83
C LEU A 95 6.28 -10.67 3.61
N ALA A 96 7.02 -11.66 3.17
CA ALA A 96 7.11 -12.95 3.87
C ALA A 96 8.09 -12.93 5.04
N TYR A 97 8.93 -11.90 5.15
CA TYR A 97 9.91 -11.83 6.23
C TYR A 97 9.22 -11.54 7.55
N ARG A 98 9.81 -12.10 8.61
CA ARG A 98 9.33 -11.85 9.95
C ARG A 98 9.60 -10.41 10.35
N ARG A 99 8.59 -9.76 10.92
CA ARG A 99 8.70 -8.38 11.36
C ARG A 99 9.00 -8.29 12.83
N PRO A 100 9.66 -7.19 13.27
CA PRO A 100 9.96 -7.03 14.70
C PRO A 100 8.69 -6.93 15.53
N ASP A 101 8.73 -7.51 16.73
CA ASP A 101 7.65 -7.38 17.69
C ASP A 101 7.66 -5.94 18.23
N PRO A 102 6.57 -5.18 18.08
CA PRO A 102 6.54 -3.80 18.56
C PRO A 102 6.72 -3.65 20.07
N ARG A 103 6.40 -4.69 20.83
CA ARG A 103 6.56 -4.65 22.28
C ARG A 103 8.03 -4.78 22.69
N LEU A 104 8.79 -5.53 21.93
CA LEU A 104 10.21 -5.78 22.22
C LEU A 104 11.11 -4.78 21.51
N HIS A 105 10.73 -4.37 20.30
CA HIS A 105 11.55 -3.50 19.45
C HIS A 105 10.69 -2.41 18.84
N PRO A 106 10.20 -1.46 19.67
CA PRO A 106 9.24 -0.46 19.18
C PRO A 106 9.78 0.43 18.07
N LEU A 107 11.03 0.86 18.16
CA LEU A 107 11.60 1.71 17.12
C LEU A 107 11.77 0.94 15.81
N ASN A 108 12.30 -0.28 15.88
CA ASN A 108 12.48 -1.10 14.68
C ASN A 108 11.13 -1.42 14.04
N ALA A 109 10.11 -1.68 14.85
CA ALA A 109 8.76 -1.94 14.35
C ALA A 109 8.19 -0.70 13.68
N ALA A 110 8.42 0.49 14.25
CA ALA A 110 7.96 1.74 13.66
C ALA A 110 8.63 2.01 12.31
N LEU A 111 9.94 1.75 12.22
CA LEU A 111 10.66 1.90 10.96
C LEU A 111 10.17 0.90 9.92
N CYS A 112 9.87 -0.32 10.35
CA CYS A 112 9.37 -1.37 9.48
C CYS A 112 7.99 -1.01 8.92
N VAL A 113 7.09 -0.50 9.76
CA VAL A 113 5.77 -0.10 9.28
C VAL A 113 5.85 1.11 8.34
N ALA A 114 6.80 2.01 8.56
CA ALA A 114 7.00 3.14 7.65
C ALA A 114 7.48 2.66 6.27
N ASP A 115 8.39 1.69 6.24
CA ASP A 115 8.83 1.10 4.98
C ASP A 115 7.69 0.41 4.26
N LEU A 116 6.87 -0.32 5.00
CA LEU A 116 5.70 -0.98 4.45
C LEU A 116 4.71 0.04 3.87
N ALA A 117 4.50 1.15 4.57
CA ALA A 117 3.65 2.23 4.08
C ALA A 117 4.17 2.83 2.78
N ARG A 118 5.48 3.02 2.67
CA ARG A 118 6.10 3.53 1.43
C ARG A 118 5.93 2.54 0.29
N SER A 119 6.07 1.26 0.58
CA SER A 119 5.85 0.21 -0.42
C SER A 119 4.41 0.21 -0.91
N CYS A 120 3.45 0.36 0.00
CA CYS A 120 2.04 0.47 -0.38
C CYS A 120 1.80 1.69 -1.25
N ARG A 121 2.43 2.82 -0.95
CA ARG A 121 2.30 4.03 -1.76
C ARG A 121 2.81 3.79 -3.18
N THR A 122 3.96 3.16 -3.32
CA THR A 122 4.52 2.86 -4.64
C THR A 122 3.61 1.90 -5.41
N LEU A 123 3.12 0.85 -4.74
CA LEU A 123 2.21 -0.10 -5.36
C LEU A 123 0.91 0.57 -5.79
N LEU A 124 0.37 1.46 -4.95
CA LEU A 124 -0.86 2.16 -5.28
C LEU A 124 -0.68 2.97 -6.56
N LYS A 125 0.45 3.63 -6.73
CA LYS A 125 0.75 4.35 -7.96
C LYS A 125 0.84 3.41 -9.15
N LEU A 126 1.49 2.27 -9.00
CA LEU A 126 1.62 1.30 -10.08
C LEU A 126 0.28 0.78 -10.57
N VAL A 127 -0.70 0.64 -9.68
CA VAL A 127 -1.99 0.06 -10.06
C VAL A 127 -3.02 1.11 -10.46
N THR A 128 -2.81 2.38 -10.12
CA THR A 128 -3.78 3.43 -10.43
C THR A 128 -3.34 4.36 -11.56
N ASP A 129 -2.03 4.57 -11.72
CA ASP A 129 -1.52 5.45 -12.76
C ASP A 129 -1.18 4.65 -14.01
N PRO A 130 -1.59 5.11 -15.21
CA PRO A 130 -1.24 4.42 -16.45
C PRO A 130 0.20 4.77 -16.86
N VAL A 131 1.16 4.31 -16.09
CA VAL A 131 2.57 4.60 -16.35
C VAL A 131 3.16 3.55 -17.28
N ASP A 132 4.06 3.98 -18.18
CA ASP A 132 4.80 3.08 -19.05
C ASP A 132 5.66 2.15 -18.18
N PRO A 133 5.44 0.83 -18.21
CA PRO A 133 6.18 -0.10 -17.37
C PRO A 133 7.69 -0.07 -17.59
N HIS A 134 8.12 0.32 -18.78
CA HIS A 134 9.56 0.40 -19.09
C HIS A 134 10.24 1.58 -18.41
N ARG A 135 9.45 2.54 -17.90
CA ARG A 135 9.97 3.70 -17.18
C ARG A 135 9.83 3.58 -15.68
N VAL A 136 9.18 2.53 -15.21
CA VAL A 136 8.98 2.35 -13.78
C VAL A 136 10.28 1.93 -13.14
N VAL A 137 10.70 2.68 -12.14
CA VAL A 137 11.90 2.37 -11.36
C VAL A 137 11.48 2.13 -9.93
N LEU A 138 11.67 0.92 -9.44
CA LEU A 138 11.28 0.53 -8.09
C LEU A 138 12.51 0.57 -7.19
N THR A 139 12.98 1.77 -6.89
CA THR A 139 14.22 1.96 -6.13
C THR A 139 14.01 2.07 -4.64
N THR A 140 12.77 2.11 -4.20
CA THR A 140 12.47 2.31 -2.77
C THR A 140 12.51 1.03 -1.97
N TRP A 141 12.81 -0.07 -2.58
CA TRP A 141 12.99 -1.33 -1.87
C TRP A 141 14.27 -2.07 -2.26
#